data_1d1d04a90055c9ffa7414d207a125e8a
#
_entry.id   1d1d04a90055c9ffa7414d207a125e8a
#
_cell.length_a   1.000
_cell.length_b   1.000
_cell.length_c   1.000
_cell.angle_alpha   90.00
_cell.angle_beta   90.00
_cell.angle_gamma   90.00
#
_symmetry.space_group_name_H-M   'P 1'
#
loop_
_entity.id
_entity.type
_entity.pdbx_description
1 polymer ?
#
loop_
_entity_poly.entity_id
_entity_poly.type
_entity_poly.pdbx_seq_one_letter_code
_entity_poly.pdbx_strand_id
1 'polypeptide(L)'
;MTPIAERPTDVASRTVPGHWEGDLIKGARNRSAVGTLVERTTRLVILARMEGTDAVSAREGFTRTLRHVPAALRKTLTYDRGKEMAKHERLAQRLANQVFFADPHSPWQRGTNENTNGLLRQYLPKGTDLSGYTQRELNAIAYQLNTRPRKCLNFATPLEVFTQLCHHSPVALGT
;
A
#
# COMPACT_ATOMS: atom_id res chain seq x y z
N MET A 1 10.46 11.34 -12.23
CA MET A 1 10.11 10.87 -10.85
C MET A 1 9.59 12.06 -10.06
N THR A 2 8.35 12.02 -9.59
CA THR A 2 7.74 13.16 -8.88
C THR A 2 8.15 13.12 -7.40
N PRO A 3 8.82 14.17 -6.88
CA PRO A 3 9.26 14.20 -5.49
C PRO A 3 8.08 14.25 -4.51
N ILE A 4 8.29 13.76 -3.29
CA ILE A 4 7.28 13.79 -2.24
C ILE A 4 6.88 15.23 -1.85
N ALA A 5 7.78 16.18 -2.03
CA ALA A 5 7.50 17.60 -1.76
C ALA A 5 6.36 18.17 -2.61
N GLU A 6 6.11 17.57 -3.78
CA GLU A 6 5.00 17.95 -4.66
C GLU A 6 3.68 17.24 -4.31
N ARG A 7 3.70 16.39 -3.28
CA ARG A 7 2.52 15.67 -2.82
C ARG A 7 1.48 16.65 -2.26
N PRO A 8 0.17 16.45 -2.58
CA PRO A 8 -0.88 17.32 -2.04
C PRO A 8 -0.84 17.41 -0.51
N THR A 9 -1.16 18.57 0.03
CA THR A 9 -1.11 18.82 1.49
C THR A 9 -2.09 17.97 2.29
N ASP A 10 -3.21 17.59 1.69
CA ASP A 10 -4.22 16.73 2.34
C ASP A 10 -3.69 15.32 2.62
N VAL A 11 -2.65 14.88 1.90
CA VAL A 11 -1.99 13.58 2.18
C VAL A 11 -1.35 13.60 3.57
N ALA A 12 -0.69 14.68 3.94
CA ALA A 12 -0.01 14.80 5.22
C ALA A 12 -0.98 14.86 6.41
N SER A 13 -2.15 15.47 6.24
CA SER A 13 -3.17 15.59 7.28
C SER A 13 -3.84 14.26 7.64
N ARG A 14 -3.80 13.28 6.72
CA ARG A 14 -4.46 11.96 6.89
C ARG A 14 -5.97 12.05 7.14
N THR A 15 -6.60 13.09 6.61
CA THR A 15 -8.04 13.33 6.77
C THR A 15 -8.83 12.98 5.52
N VAL A 16 -8.17 13.03 4.35
CA VAL A 16 -8.80 12.71 3.06
C VAL A 16 -8.37 11.31 2.64
N PRO A 17 -9.30 10.37 2.43
CA PRO A 17 -8.96 9.00 2.02
C PRO A 17 -8.52 8.94 0.56
N GLY A 18 -7.79 7.88 0.22
CA GLY A 18 -7.33 7.62 -1.15
C GLY A 18 -5.84 7.86 -1.36
N HIS A 19 -5.10 8.16 -0.32
CA HIS A 19 -3.65 8.36 -0.36
C HIS A 19 -2.94 7.14 0.22
N TRP A 20 -2.19 6.44 -0.62
CA TRP A 20 -1.56 5.16 -0.30
C TRP A 20 -0.04 5.29 -0.15
N GLU A 21 0.51 4.50 0.73
CA GLU A 21 1.94 4.26 0.84
C GLU A 21 2.24 2.85 0.38
N GLY A 22 3.21 2.69 -0.52
CA GLY A 22 3.63 1.40 -1.05
C GLY A 22 5.05 1.05 -0.65
N ASP A 23 5.31 -0.25 -0.47
CA ASP A 23 6.63 -0.77 -0.18
C ASP A 23 6.72 -2.24 -0.56
N LEU A 24 7.93 -2.79 -0.54
CA LEU A 24 8.17 -4.22 -0.67
C LEU A 24 8.77 -4.77 0.61
N ILE A 25 8.11 -5.77 1.19
CA ILE A 25 8.71 -6.62 2.21
C ILE A 25 9.55 -7.67 1.48
N LYS A 26 10.85 -7.64 1.69
CA LYS A 26 11.78 -8.57 1.03
C LYS A 26 12.01 -9.81 1.89
N GLY A 27 12.06 -10.96 1.21
CA GLY A 27 12.37 -12.25 1.81
C GLY A 27 13.85 -12.54 1.87
N ALA A 28 14.18 -13.82 2.13
CA ALA A 28 15.54 -14.27 2.25
C ALA A 28 16.41 -13.86 1.05
N ARG A 29 17.55 -13.25 1.33
CA ARG A 29 18.54 -12.81 0.32
C ARG A 29 17.95 -11.90 -0.78
N ASN A 30 16.87 -11.19 -0.48
CA ASN A 30 16.14 -10.33 -1.42
C ASN A 30 15.68 -11.04 -2.71
N ARG A 31 15.45 -12.36 -2.64
CA ARG A 31 15.04 -13.17 -3.80
C ARG A 31 13.53 -13.18 -4.01
N SER A 32 12.77 -12.87 -2.99
CA SER A 32 11.31 -12.81 -3.03
C SER A 32 10.82 -11.53 -2.38
N ALA A 33 9.58 -11.15 -2.67
CA ALA A 33 8.98 -9.96 -2.08
C ALA A 33 7.46 -10.10 -1.99
N VAL A 34 6.90 -9.38 -1.03
CA VAL A 34 5.46 -9.12 -0.92
C VAL A 34 5.26 -7.61 -0.99
N GLY A 35 4.40 -7.15 -1.87
CA GLY A 35 4.04 -5.75 -1.95
C GLY A 35 3.09 -5.37 -0.83
N THR A 36 3.32 -4.22 -0.21
CA THR A 36 2.45 -3.67 0.82
C THR A 36 1.89 -2.34 0.37
N LEU A 37 0.60 -2.16 0.55
CA LEU A 37 -0.10 -0.91 0.28
C LEU A 37 -0.88 -0.56 1.53
N VAL A 38 -0.68 0.65 2.05
CA VAL A 38 -1.38 1.13 3.25
C VAL A 38 -2.08 2.43 2.92
N GLU A 39 -3.38 2.49 3.16
CA GLU A 39 -4.15 3.72 3.02
C GLU A 39 -3.94 4.58 4.27
N ARG A 40 -3.56 5.84 4.09
CA ARG A 40 -3.06 6.68 5.18
C ARG A 40 -4.11 7.11 6.20
N THR A 41 -5.35 7.27 5.77
CA THR A 41 -6.44 7.71 6.65
C THR A 41 -7.00 6.55 7.47
N THR A 42 -7.27 5.42 6.82
CA THR A 42 -7.96 4.27 7.43
C THR A 42 -7.00 3.24 8.00
N ARG A 43 -5.73 3.30 7.62
CA ARG A 43 -4.70 2.29 7.94
C ARG A 43 -4.97 0.92 7.28
N LEU A 44 -5.89 0.85 6.32
CA LEU A 44 -6.15 -0.39 5.62
C LEU A 44 -4.89 -0.88 4.92
N VAL A 45 -4.62 -2.17 5.06
CA VAL A 45 -3.49 -2.86 4.44
C VAL A 45 -3.98 -3.73 3.30
N ILE A 46 -3.32 -3.65 2.16
CA ILE A 46 -3.47 -4.61 1.08
C ILE A 46 -2.10 -5.23 0.82
N LEU A 47 -2.07 -6.55 0.72
CA LEU A 47 -0.86 -7.29 0.38
C LEU A 47 -0.96 -7.79 -1.06
N ALA A 48 0.11 -7.60 -1.82
CA ALA A 48 0.18 -8.01 -3.21
C ALA A 48 1.26 -9.06 -3.40
N ARG A 49 0.89 -10.21 -3.96
CA ARG A 49 1.87 -11.22 -4.37
C ARG A 49 2.70 -10.66 -5.51
N MET A 50 4.02 -10.80 -5.40
CA MET A 50 4.96 -10.39 -6.42
C MET A 50 5.60 -11.63 -7.09
N GLU A 51 5.73 -11.59 -8.41
CA GLU A 51 6.42 -12.66 -9.15
C GLU A 51 7.95 -12.56 -9.00
N GLY A 52 8.45 -11.39 -8.63
CA GLY A 52 9.88 -11.14 -8.40
C GLY A 52 10.10 -9.85 -7.65
N THR A 53 11.34 -9.41 -7.58
CA THR A 53 11.75 -8.18 -6.88
C THR A 53 12.07 -7.03 -7.83
N ASP A 54 11.84 -7.21 -9.13
CA ASP A 54 12.15 -6.23 -10.16
C ASP A 54 11.01 -5.20 -10.36
N ALA A 55 11.27 -4.17 -11.16
CA ALA A 55 10.33 -3.09 -11.43
C ALA A 55 9.07 -3.57 -12.17
N VAL A 56 9.20 -4.55 -13.05
CA VAL A 56 8.05 -5.11 -13.80
C VAL A 56 7.12 -5.84 -12.85
N SER A 57 7.67 -6.71 -12.00
CA SER A 57 6.90 -7.46 -11.00
C SER A 57 6.18 -6.54 -10.03
N ALA A 58 6.84 -5.48 -9.54
CA ALA A 58 6.22 -4.50 -8.66
C ALA A 58 5.07 -3.76 -9.34
N ARG A 59 5.28 -3.28 -10.56
CA ARG A 59 4.25 -2.61 -11.35
C ARG A 59 3.03 -3.50 -11.56
N GLU A 60 3.24 -4.73 -11.98
CA GLU A 60 2.15 -5.67 -12.25
C GLU A 60 1.40 -6.05 -10.98
N GLY A 61 2.12 -6.31 -9.89
CA GLY A 61 1.52 -6.65 -8.60
C GLY A 61 0.67 -5.52 -8.05
N PHE A 62 1.18 -4.29 -8.04
CA PHE A 62 0.42 -3.14 -7.56
C PHE A 62 -0.74 -2.79 -8.47
N THR A 63 -0.57 -2.86 -9.80
CA THR A 63 -1.66 -2.63 -10.74
C THR A 63 -2.80 -3.62 -10.54
N ARG A 64 -2.47 -4.91 -10.45
CA ARG A 64 -3.46 -5.97 -10.24
C ARG A 64 -4.24 -5.77 -8.95
N THR A 65 -3.58 -5.30 -7.91
CA THR A 65 -4.17 -5.12 -6.59
C THR A 65 -5.01 -3.83 -6.50
N LEU A 66 -4.45 -2.71 -6.93
CA LEU A 66 -5.11 -1.41 -6.81
C LEU A 66 -6.30 -1.23 -7.76
N ARG A 67 -6.35 -1.95 -8.86
CA ARG A 67 -7.49 -1.86 -9.78
C ARG A 67 -8.82 -2.25 -9.14
N HIS A 68 -8.78 -3.03 -8.07
CA HIS A 68 -9.98 -3.43 -7.33
C HIS A 68 -10.44 -2.36 -6.32
N VAL A 69 -9.62 -1.36 -6.06
CA VAL A 69 -9.98 -0.23 -5.20
C VAL A 69 -10.77 0.79 -6.02
N PRO A 70 -11.91 1.32 -5.52
CA PRO A 70 -12.65 2.36 -6.22
C PRO A 70 -11.76 3.55 -6.60
N ALA A 71 -11.93 4.10 -7.80
CA ALA A 71 -11.08 5.17 -8.33
C ALA A 71 -11.03 6.39 -7.40
N ALA A 72 -12.14 6.72 -6.73
CA ALA A 72 -12.20 7.82 -5.77
C ALA A 72 -11.32 7.60 -4.54
N LEU A 73 -10.94 6.35 -4.25
CA LEU A 73 -10.12 5.96 -3.10
C LEU A 73 -8.71 5.53 -3.49
N ARG A 74 -8.25 5.85 -4.69
CA ARG A 74 -6.88 5.64 -5.14
C ARG A 74 -6.32 6.88 -5.83
N LYS A 75 -6.12 7.94 -5.04
CA LYS A 75 -5.69 9.24 -5.54
C LYS A 75 -4.20 9.34 -5.77
N THR A 76 -3.41 8.92 -4.79
CA THR A 76 -1.96 8.98 -4.86
C THR A 76 -1.33 7.71 -4.30
N LEU A 77 -0.11 7.43 -4.77
CA LEU A 77 0.76 6.40 -4.23
C LEU A 77 2.12 7.03 -3.92
N THR A 78 2.55 6.96 -2.67
CA THR A 78 3.89 7.38 -2.26
C THR A 78 4.76 6.14 -2.11
N TYR A 79 5.93 6.14 -2.73
CA TYR A 79 6.81 5.00 -2.78
C TYR A 79 8.27 5.41 -2.59
N ASP A 80 9.13 4.47 -2.23
CA ASP A 80 10.56 4.70 -2.15
C ASP A 80 11.21 4.77 -3.55
N ARG A 81 12.37 5.42 -3.65
CA ARG A 81 13.15 5.51 -4.89
C ARG A 81 13.93 4.22 -5.17
N GLY A 82 13.26 3.08 -5.06
CA GLY A 82 13.84 1.78 -5.37
C GLY A 82 13.87 1.47 -6.86
N LYS A 83 14.75 0.56 -7.27
CA LYS A 83 14.82 0.08 -8.66
C LYS A 83 13.52 -0.57 -9.11
N GLU A 84 12.80 -1.16 -8.18
CA GLU A 84 11.51 -1.82 -8.40
C GLU A 84 10.43 -0.86 -8.89
N MET A 85 10.61 0.44 -8.72
CA MET A 85 9.66 1.45 -9.20
C MET A 85 10.15 2.25 -10.41
N ALA A 86 11.14 1.75 -11.14
CA ALA A 86 11.66 2.41 -12.34
C ALA A 86 10.60 2.59 -13.44
N LYS A 87 9.52 1.82 -13.41
CA LYS A 87 8.41 1.91 -14.38
C LYS A 87 7.14 2.52 -13.78
N HIS A 88 7.29 3.45 -12.85
CA HIS A 88 6.19 4.09 -12.14
C HIS A 88 5.21 4.84 -13.05
N GLU A 89 5.68 5.40 -14.17
CA GLU A 89 4.82 6.13 -15.11
C GLU A 89 3.73 5.23 -15.70
N ARG A 90 4.08 3.99 -16.04
CA ARG A 90 3.10 3.02 -16.54
C ARG A 90 2.09 2.62 -15.48
N LEU A 91 2.53 2.51 -14.21
CA LEU A 91 1.63 2.26 -13.09
C LEU A 91 0.64 3.42 -12.93
N ALA A 92 1.12 4.66 -12.94
CA ALA A 92 0.28 5.84 -12.83
C ALA A 92 -0.75 5.93 -13.96
N GLN A 93 -0.33 5.67 -15.20
CA GLN A 93 -1.21 5.67 -16.36
C GLN A 93 -2.33 4.63 -16.26
N ARG A 94 -1.97 3.41 -15.83
CA ARG A 94 -2.93 2.30 -15.72
C ARG A 94 -3.98 2.52 -14.62
N LEU A 95 -3.61 3.19 -13.55
CA LEU A 95 -4.48 3.39 -12.39
C LEU A 95 -5.10 4.78 -12.32
N ALA A 96 -4.72 5.68 -13.25
CA ALA A 96 -5.13 7.09 -13.25
C ALA A 96 -4.88 7.76 -11.89
N ASN A 97 -3.78 7.38 -11.21
CA ASN A 97 -3.35 7.99 -9.97
C ASN A 97 -1.96 8.62 -10.10
N GLN A 98 -1.58 9.43 -9.11
CA GLN A 98 -0.27 10.08 -9.05
C GLN A 98 0.68 9.29 -8.16
N VAL A 99 1.93 9.14 -8.61
CA VAL A 99 2.98 8.43 -7.84
C VAL A 99 4.02 9.44 -7.38
N PHE A 100 4.30 9.45 -6.09
CA PHE A 100 5.30 10.30 -5.45
C PHE A 100 6.39 9.45 -4.79
N PHE A 101 7.58 10.00 -4.67
CA PHE A 101 8.73 9.30 -4.10
C PHE A 101 9.23 10.01 -2.85
N ALA A 102 9.43 9.24 -1.79
CA ALA A 102 10.05 9.72 -0.56
C ALA A 102 11.51 10.14 -0.83
N ASP A 103 11.97 11.15 -0.12
CA ASP A 103 13.36 11.54 -0.20
C ASP A 103 14.28 10.43 0.34
N PRO A 104 15.47 10.24 -0.23
CA PRO A 104 16.41 9.27 0.30
C PRO A 104 16.69 9.50 1.78
N HIS A 105 16.75 8.41 2.55
CA HIS A 105 17.02 8.44 3.99
C HIS A 105 16.02 9.26 4.83
N SER A 106 14.78 9.40 4.36
CA SER A 106 13.71 10.10 5.07
C SER A 106 12.54 9.15 5.37
N PRO A 107 12.73 8.14 6.24
CA PRO A 107 11.71 7.13 6.50
C PRO A 107 10.42 7.71 7.13
N TRP A 108 10.53 8.81 7.86
CA TRP A 108 9.36 9.49 8.46
C TRP A 108 8.34 9.96 7.42
N GLN A 109 8.75 10.14 6.18
CA GLN A 109 7.84 10.50 5.08
C GLN A 109 6.89 9.36 4.69
N ARG A 110 7.16 8.12 5.16
CA ARG A 110 6.37 6.93 4.93
C ARG A 110 6.08 6.18 6.24
N GLY A 111 5.93 6.91 7.35
CA GLY A 111 5.80 6.32 8.68
C GLY A 111 4.64 5.34 8.83
N THR A 112 3.53 5.54 8.12
CA THR A 112 2.38 4.63 8.16
C THR A 112 2.73 3.26 7.61
N ASN A 113 3.42 3.22 6.48
CA ASN A 113 3.83 1.98 5.83
C ASN A 113 4.87 1.24 6.67
N GLU A 114 5.86 1.95 7.19
CA GLU A 114 6.92 1.34 8.00
C GLU A 114 6.37 0.74 9.31
N ASN A 115 5.45 1.42 9.97
CA ASN A 115 4.79 0.88 11.16
C ASN A 115 4.01 -0.40 10.82
N THR A 116 3.28 -0.39 9.72
CA THR A 116 2.53 -1.56 9.24
C THR A 116 3.47 -2.72 8.88
N ASN A 117 4.59 -2.44 8.21
CA ASN A 117 5.58 -3.46 7.89
C ASN A 117 6.14 -4.12 9.16
N GLY A 118 6.35 -3.36 10.21
CA GLY A 118 6.74 -3.90 11.52
C GLY A 118 5.73 -4.89 12.06
N LEU A 119 4.45 -4.60 11.96
CA LEU A 119 3.38 -5.53 12.36
C LEU A 119 3.31 -6.77 11.47
N LEU A 120 3.54 -6.60 10.16
CA LEU A 120 3.52 -7.71 9.20
C LEU A 120 4.67 -8.70 9.41
N ARG A 121 5.78 -8.27 10.00
CA ARG A 121 6.89 -9.15 10.33
C ARG A 121 6.55 -10.24 11.34
N GLN A 122 5.44 -10.14 12.04
CA GLN A 122 4.90 -11.21 12.87
C GLN A 122 4.43 -12.41 12.02
N TYR A 123 3.97 -12.16 10.81
CA TYR A 123 3.45 -13.16 9.87
C TYR A 123 4.45 -13.48 8.76
N LEU A 124 5.28 -12.53 8.40
CA LEU A 124 6.27 -12.62 7.33
C LEU A 124 7.65 -12.32 7.90
N PRO A 125 8.26 -13.27 8.66
CA PRO A 125 9.53 -13.03 9.35
C PRO A 125 10.67 -12.73 8.37
N LYS A 126 11.64 -11.93 8.82
CA LYS A 126 12.88 -11.68 8.08
C LYS A 126 13.62 -13.00 7.82
N GLY A 127 14.26 -13.10 6.66
CA GLY A 127 15.04 -14.28 6.28
C GLY A 127 14.20 -15.46 5.82
N THR A 128 12.90 -15.30 5.67
CA THR A 128 11.99 -16.33 5.14
C THR A 128 11.81 -16.15 3.64
N ASP A 129 11.71 -17.25 2.90
CA ASP A 129 11.31 -17.21 1.50
C ASP A 129 9.81 -16.89 1.40
N LEU A 130 9.49 -15.76 0.77
CA LEU A 130 8.13 -15.28 0.63
C LEU A 130 7.45 -15.71 -0.66
N SER A 131 8.16 -16.39 -1.57
CA SER A 131 7.63 -16.81 -2.88
C SER A 131 6.54 -17.88 -2.77
N GLY A 132 6.51 -18.62 -1.68
CA GLY A 132 5.51 -19.68 -1.45
C GLY A 132 4.14 -19.19 -1.02
N TYR A 133 4.01 -17.92 -0.63
CA TYR A 133 2.71 -17.38 -0.21
C TYR A 133 1.81 -17.14 -1.42
N THR A 134 0.59 -17.70 -1.38
CA THR A 134 -0.44 -17.41 -2.36
C THR A 134 -1.10 -16.07 -2.07
N GLN A 135 -1.76 -15.46 -3.06
CA GLN A 135 -2.52 -14.24 -2.82
C GLN A 135 -3.62 -14.45 -1.76
N ARG A 136 -4.23 -15.63 -1.73
CA ARG A 136 -5.24 -15.98 -0.71
C ARG A 136 -4.66 -15.97 0.70
N GLU A 137 -3.47 -16.54 0.88
CA GLU A 137 -2.78 -16.53 2.18
C GLU A 137 -2.40 -15.11 2.60
N LEU A 138 -1.93 -14.30 1.67
CA LEU A 138 -1.62 -12.89 1.92
C LEU A 138 -2.88 -12.09 2.29
N ASN A 139 -3.98 -12.35 1.64
CA ASN A 139 -5.26 -11.72 1.97
C ASN A 139 -5.71 -12.09 3.40
N ALA A 140 -5.50 -13.33 3.83
CA ALA A 140 -5.80 -13.76 5.19
C ALA A 140 -4.93 -13.01 6.22
N ILE A 141 -3.64 -12.81 5.93
CA ILE A 141 -2.74 -12.04 6.80
C ILE A 141 -3.20 -10.57 6.88
N ALA A 142 -3.52 -9.95 5.74
CA ALA A 142 -4.02 -8.58 5.72
C ALA A 142 -5.32 -8.45 6.53
N TYR A 143 -6.21 -9.41 6.43
CA TYR A 143 -7.46 -9.45 7.19
C TYR A 143 -7.21 -9.43 8.71
N GLN A 144 -6.19 -10.14 9.18
CA GLN A 144 -5.82 -10.14 10.60
C GLN A 144 -5.48 -8.72 11.10
N LEU A 145 -4.76 -7.94 10.30
CA LEU A 145 -4.41 -6.55 10.64
C LEU A 145 -5.61 -5.61 10.46
N ASN A 146 -6.39 -5.81 9.41
CA ASN A 146 -7.51 -4.93 9.07
C ASN A 146 -8.71 -5.08 10.00
N THR A 147 -8.74 -6.14 10.80
CA THR A 147 -9.80 -6.40 11.78
C THR A 147 -9.35 -6.18 13.23
N ARG A 148 -8.18 -5.58 13.44
CA ARG A 148 -7.72 -5.16 14.77
C ARG A 148 -8.20 -3.74 15.08
N PRO A 149 -8.81 -3.49 16.25
CA PRO A 149 -9.11 -2.13 16.69
C PRO A 149 -7.84 -1.29 16.78
N ARG A 150 -7.88 -0.08 16.28
CA ARG A 150 -6.74 0.84 16.26
C ARG A 150 -7.06 2.08 17.09
N LYS A 151 -6.15 2.42 17.98
CA LYS A 151 -6.31 3.61 18.84
C LYS A 151 -6.46 4.89 18.02
N CYS A 152 -5.70 5.02 16.94
CA CYS A 152 -5.78 6.18 16.03
C CYS A 152 -7.11 6.28 15.27
N LEU A 153 -7.93 5.24 15.31
CA LEU A 153 -9.26 5.19 14.69
C LEU A 153 -10.38 5.13 15.74
N ASN A 154 -10.13 5.61 16.96
CA ASN A 154 -11.08 5.51 18.07
C ASN A 154 -11.51 4.06 18.34
N PHE A 155 -10.57 3.12 18.25
CA PHE A 155 -10.77 1.68 18.41
C PHE A 155 -11.65 1.01 17.36
N ALA A 156 -12.00 1.71 16.28
CA ALA A 156 -12.53 1.08 15.08
C ALA A 156 -11.42 0.30 14.36
N THR A 157 -11.81 -0.64 13.52
CA THR A 157 -10.86 -1.39 12.69
C THR A 157 -10.62 -0.67 11.35
N PRO A 158 -9.46 -0.85 10.73
CA PRO A 158 -9.23 -0.32 9.38
C PRO A 158 -10.29 -0.75 8.37
N LEU A 159 -10.73 -2.01 8.44
CA LEU A 159 -11.76 -2.54 7.54
C LEU A 159 -13.10 -1.83 7.72
N GLU A 160 -13.54 -1.60 8.95
CA GLU A 160 -14.79 -0.89 9.24
C GLU A 160 -14.77 0.53 8.66
N VAL A 161 -13.68 1.27 8.90
CA VAL A 161 -13.56 2.66 8.44
C VAL A 161 -13.50 2.71 6.92
N PHE A 162 -12.72 1.84 6.29
CA PHE A 162 -12.60 1.80 4.83
C PHE A 162 -13.92 1.41 4.17
N THR A 163 -14.63 0.44 4.71
CA THR A 163 -15.93 0.00 4.20
C THR A 163 -16.96 1.13 4.24
N GLN A 164 -16.99 1.89 5.34
CA GLN A 164 -17.86 3.07 5.45
C GLN A 164 -17.56 4.11 4.37
N LEU A 165 -16.27 4.37 4.10
CA LEU A 165 -15.86 5.31 3.06
C LEU A 165 -16.23 4.83 1.66
N CYS A 166 -16.15 3.52 1.39
CA CYS A 166 -16.60 2.94 0.13
C CYS A 166 -18.09 3.15 -0.09
N HIS A 167 -18.90 2.97 0.95
CA HIS A 167 -20.36 3.17 0.86
C HIS A 167 -20.76 4.63 0.70
N HIS A 168 -19.97 5.56 1.21
CA HIS A 168 -20.25 7.00 1.12
C HIS A 168 -19.60 7.65 -0.10
N SER A 169 -18.79 6.92 -0.87
CA SER A 169 -18.18 7.45 -2.08
C SER A 169 -19.20 7.51 -3.21
N PRO A 170 -19.38 8.67 -3.89
CA PRO A 170 -20.28 8.77 -5.04
C PRO A 170 -19.95 7.79 -6.17
N VAL A 171 -18.68 7.47 -6.34
CA VAL A 171 -18.23 6.52 -7.36
C VAL A 171 -18.60 5.07 -7.00
N ALA A 172 -18.54 4.73 -5.72
CA ALA A 172 -18.96 3.41 -5.24
C ALA A 172 -20.49 3.20 -5.36
N LEU A 173 -21.26 4.26 -5.24
CA LEU A 173 -22.72 4.23 -5.35
C LEU A 173 -23.19 4.22 -6.81
N GLY A 174 -22.37 4.65 -7.74
CA GLY A 174 -22.69 4.74 -9.17
C GLY A 174 -22.40 3.46 -9.96
N THR A 175 -21.92 2.45 -9.29
CA THR A 175 -21.66 1.15 -9.88
C THR A 175 -22.63 0.12 -9.34
#